data_7f11c69ea6618233bff7115d5fb838cf
#
_entry.id   7f11c69ea6618233bff7115d5fb838cf
#
_cell.length_a   1.000
_cell.length_b   1.000
_cell.length_c   1.000
_cell.angle_alpha   90.00
_cell.angle_beta   90.00
_cell.angle_gamma   90.00
#
_symmetry.space_group_name_H-M   'P 1'
#
loop_
_entity.id
_entity.type
_entity.pdbx_description
1 polymer ?
#
loop_
_entity_poly.entity_id
_entity_poly.type
_entity_poly.pdbx_seq_one_letter_code
_entity_poly.pdbx_strand_id
1 'polypeptide(L)'
;VERDAYAAQVLAQRQNDGLLEPFPIWSDVCSFDGRPWRGIVDVVSAGFPCQDIAAGGAGRGINGDRSGLWKQGKRIICEVRPRFVFLENSPLLTVRGINVVLGDLAEMGFDAAWGVLGGRHVGAPHRRDRIWIVDSDTTGNRLERRKHEDSNRKGSSTGNEALVPASSWPDLSNPHAFGSNDG
;
A
#
# COMPACT_ATOMS: atom_id res chain seq x y z
N VAL A 1 4.07 11.27 0.03
CA VAL A 1 3.81 12.37 0.97
C VAL A 1 4.66 12.16 2.22
N GLU A 2 5.43 13.16 2.64
CA GLU A 2 6.31 13.08 3.79
C GLU A 2 6.25 14.39 4.58
N ARG A 3 5.86 14.32 5.85
CA ARG A 3 5.69 15.49 6.70
C ARG A 3 6.95 15.85 7.48
N ASP A 4 7.77 14.87 7.80
CA ASP A 4 9.01 15.09 8.52
C ASP A 4 10.01 15.81 7.63
N ALA A 5 10.47 16.98 8.07
CA ALA A 5 11.36 17.83 7.27
C ALA A 5 12.72 17.17 7.01
N TYR A 6 13.24 16.40 7.97
CA TYR A 6 14.51 15.70 7.80
C TYR A 6 14.38 14.57 6.77
N ALA A 7 13.32 13.76 6.89
CA ALA A 7 13.06 12.68 5.92
C ALA A 7 12.84 13.24 4.51
N ALA A 8 12.10 14.35 4.38
CA ALA A 8 11.90 15.03 3.09
C ALA A 8 13.23 15.54 2.50
N GLN A 9 14.11 16.12 3.32
CA GLN A 9 15.44 16.54 2.89
C GLN A 9 16.31 15.37 2.43
N VAL A 10 16.27 14.23 3.14
CA VAL A 10 16.98 13.01 2.73
C VAL A 10 16.50 12.52 1.36
N LEU A 11 15.18 12.53 1.11
CA LEU A 11 14.62 12.17 -0.19
C LEU A 11 15.10 13.13 -1.29
N ALA A 12 15.04 14.44 -1.05
CA ALA A 12 15.51 15.45 -2.00
C ALA A 12 17.01 15.30 -2.29
N GLN A 13 17.82 15.06 -1.26
CA GLN A 13 19.26 14.83 -1.44
C GLN A 13 19.53 13.59 -2.30
N ARG A 14 18.82 12.48 -2.07
CA ARG A 14 18.98 11.26 -2.88
C ARG A 14 18.58 11.45 -4.34
N GLN A 15 17.61 12.32 -4.63
CA GLN A 15 17.29 12.71 -6.01
C GLN A 15 18.41 13.53 -6.63
N ASN A 16 18.97 14.50 -5.89
CA ASN A 16 20.11 15.31 -6.36
C ASN A 16 21.37 14.47 -6.62
N ASP A 17 21.59 13.43 -5.81
CA ASP A 17 22.71 12.50 -5.96
C ASP A 17 22.48 11.47 -7.10
N GLY A 18 21.33 11.49 -7.76
CA GLY A 18 20.96 10.53 -8.81
C GLY A 18 20.68 9.11 -8.30
N LEU A 19 20.48 8.94 -6.99
CA LEU A 19 20.12 7.66 -6.37
C LEU A 19 18.62 7.34 -6.47
N LEU A 20 17.81 8.38 -6.68
CA LEU A 20 16.37 8.28 -6.92
C LEU A 20 16.02 9.12 -8.14
N GLU A 21 15.08 8.60 -8.94
CA GLU A 21 14.47 9.40 -10.00
C GLU A 21 13.74 10.61 -9.41
N PRO A 22 13.67 11.75 -10.10
CA PRO A 22 12.95 12.94 -9.63
C PRO A 22 11.45 12.67 -9.46
N PHE A 23 10.92 12.99 -8.29
CA PHE A 23 9.49 12.97 -8.00
C PHE A 23 9.10 14.08 -7.03
N PRO A 24 7.87 14.60 -7.08
CA PRO A 24 7.42 15.65 -6.15
C PRO A 24 7.27 15.10 -4.73
N ILE A 25 7.69 15.88 -3.72
CA ILE A 25 7.52 15.57 -2.30
C ILE A 25 6.46 16.51 -1.74
N TRP A 26 5.31 15.95 -1.30
CA TRP A 26 4.23 16.72 -0.69
C TRP A 26 4.30 16.61 0.83
N SER A 27 4.08 17.72 1.54
CA SER A 27 4.32 17.79 2.99
C SER A 27 3.13 17.39 3.86
N ASP A 28 1.90 17.56 3.37
CA ASP A 28 0.69 17.30 4.17
C ASP A 28 -0.32 16.43 3.41
N VAL A 29 -0.55 15.23 3.93
CA VAL A 29 -1.48 14.28 3.35
C VAL A 29 -2.93 14.82 3.33
N CYS A 30 -3.30 15.69 4.26
CA CYS A 30 -4.64 16.26 4.31
C CYS A 30 -4.92 17.21 3.13
N SER A 31 -3.89 17.90 2.65
CA SER A 31 -3.99 18.83 1.51
C SER A 31 -3.61 18.20 0.17
N PHE A 32 -3.16 16.94 0.15
CA PHE A 32 -2.79 16.25 -1.08
C PHE A 32 -4.05 15.93 -1.90
N ASP A 33 -4.06 16.34 -3.16
CA ASP A 33 -5.11 16.00 -4.14
C ASP A 33 -4.64 14.82 -5.00
N GLY A 34 -5.32 13.68 -4.85
CA GLY A 34 -5.02 12.46 -5.61
C GLY A 34 -5.65 12.41 -7.01
N ARG A 35 -6.64 13.26 -7.30
CA ARG A 35 -7.41 13.22 -8.55
C ARG A 35 -6.56 13.39 -9.82
N PRO A 36 -5.56 14.28 -9.87
CA PRO A 36 -4.68 14.41 -11.04
C PRO A 36 -3.88 13.13 -11.36
N TRP A 37 -3.74 12.24 -10.37
CA TRP A 37 -2.96 10.99 -10.49
C TRP A 37 -3.77 9.79 -10.95
N ARG A 38 -5.10 9.98 -11.07
CA ARG A 38 -6.01 8.93 -11.56
C ARG A 38 -5.63 8.49 -12.97
N GLY A 39 -5.45 7.18 -13.16
CA GLY A 39 -5.07 6.61 -14.45
C GLY A 39 -3.58 6.72 -14.78
N ILE A 40 -2.79 7.44 -13.98
CA ILE A 40 -1.33 7.60 -14.15
C ILE A 40 -0.59 6.68 -13.19
N VAL A 41 -1.08 6.56 -11.95
CA VAL A 41 -0.44 5.77 -10.89
C VAL A 41 -1.11 4.41 -10.76
N ASP A 42 -0.33 3.35 -10.89
CA ASP A 42 -0.79 1.97 -10.76
C ASP A 42 -0.79 1.47 -9.32
N VAL A 43 0.10 1.97 -8.48
CA VAL A 43 0.29 1.50 -7.10
C VAL A 43 0.25 2.67 -6.13
N VAL A 44 -0.54 2.52 -5.07
CA VAL A 44 -0.48 3.39 -3.89
C VAL A 44 0.04 2.59 -2.71
N SER A 45 1.14 3.02 -2.10
CA SER A 45 1.65 2.43 -0.88
C SER A 45 1.51 3.40 0.29
N ALA A 46 1.15 2.88 1.48
CA ALA A 46 1.02 3.69 2.68
C ALA A 46 1.39 2.92 3.96
N GLY A 47 2.21 3.58 4.80
CA GLY A 47 2.40 3.21 6.20
C GLY A 47 1.77 4.28 7.09
N PHE A 48 0.55 4.05 7.56
CA PHE A 48 -0.15 5.03 8.38
C PHE A 48 0.15 4.83 9.88
N PRO A 49 0.15 5.91 10.70
CA PRO A 49 0.47 5.81 12.12
C PRO A 49 -0.47 4.89 12.88
N CYS A 50 0.12 4.08 13.76
CA CYS A 50 -0.56 3.11 14.59
C CYS A 50 -0.62 3.53 16.08
N GLN A 51 -0.37 4.81 16.38
CA GLN A 51 -0.14 5.28 17.76
C GLN A 51 -1.34 5.10 18.68
N ASP A 52 -2.57 5.21 18.15
CA ASP A 52 -3.79 4.96 18.93
C ASP A 52 -4.16 3.46 18.99
N ILE A 53 -3.49 2.63 18.20
CA ILE A 53 -3.62 1.18 18.19
C ILE A 53 -2.62 0.54 19.17
N ALA A 54 -1.55 1.25 19.54
CA ALA A 54 -0.53 0.74 20.47
C ALA A 54 -1.09 0.56 21.89
N ALA A 55 -0.52 -0.40 22.64
CA ALA A 55 -0.98 -0.77 23.98
C ALA A 55 -0.91 0.36 25.04
N GLY A 56 -0.16 1.45 24.77
CA GLY A 56 -0.03 2.63 25.61
C GLY A 56 -0.91 3.83 25.19
N GLY A 57 -1.62 3.74 24.07
CA GLY A 57 -2.58 4.75 23.65
C GLY A 57 -3.93 4.59 24.35
N ALA A 58 -4.79 5.60 24.26
CA ALA A 58 -6.12 5.62 24.89
C ALA A 58 -7.08 4.52 24.37
N GLY A 59 -6.59 3.52 23.66
CA GLY A 59 -7.36 2.36 23.20
C GLY A 59 -8.41 2.64 22.13
N ARG A 60 -8.41 3.85 21.53
CA ARG A 60 -9.41 4.30 20.55
C ARG A 60 -9.31 3.63 19.19
N GLY A 61 -8.29 2.78 18.98
CA GLY A 61 -8.12 2.03 17.74
C GLY A 61 -7.96 2.95 16.52
N ILE A 62 -8.46 2.48 15.38
CA ILE A 62 -8.39 3.19 14.09
C ILE A 62 -9.21 4.50 14.06
N ASN A 63 -10.12 4.69 15.01
CA ASN A 63 -10.94 5.90 15.13
C ASN A 63 -10.28 7.02 15.94
N GLY A 64 -9.11 6.81 16.53
CA GLY A 64 -8.36 7.85 17.22
C GLY A 64 -7.82 8.92 16.26
N ASP A 65 -7.60 10.14 16.78
CA ASP A 65 -7.21 11.31 15.96
C ASP A 65 -5.95 11.09 15.10
N ARG A 66 -5.01 10.28 15.59
CA ARG A 66 -3.75 9.98 14.88
C ARG A 66 -3.87 8.80 13.90
N SER A 67 -4.70 7.83 14.21
CA SER A 67 -5.08 6.75 13.27
C SER A 67 -6.12 7.23 12.27
N GLY A 68 -6.74 8.38 12.50
CA GLY A 68 -7.61 9.09 11.55
C GLY A 68 -6.92 9.42 10.22
N LEU A 69 -5.59 9.32 10.15
CA LEU A 69 -4.86 9.40 8.88
C LEU A 69 -5.18 8.24 7.92
N TRP A 70 -5.72 7.12 8.39
CA TRP A 70 -6.32 6.11 7.52
C TRP A 70 -7.43 6.70 6.64
N LYS A 71 -8.24 7.61 7.19
CA LYS A 71 -9.28 8.31 6.41
C LYS A 71 -8.68 9.07 5.21
N GLN A 72 -7.49 9.64 5.38
CA GLN A 72 -6.79 10.30 4.28
C GLN A 72 -6.24 9.27 3.28
N GLY A 73 -5.74 8.13 3.76
CA GLY A 73 -5.36 7.00 2.89
C GLY A 73 -6.54 6.53 2.04
N LYS A 74 -7.69 6.24 2.67
CA LYS A 74 -8.95 5.88 1.99
C LYS A 74 -9.34 6.93 0.93
N ARG A 75 -9.31 8.21 1.29
CA ARG A 75 -9.61 9.31 0.37
C ARG A 75 -8.71 9.31 -0.85
N ILE A 76 -7.39 9.22 -0.64
CA ILE A 76 -6.41 9.22 -1.73
C ILE A 76 -6.59 7.98 -2.62
N ILE A 77 -6.82 6.80 -2.06
CA ILE A 77 -7.10 5.59 -2.84
C ILE A 77 -8.35 5.78 -3.71
N CYS A 78 -9.43 6.37 -3.16
CA CYS A 78 -10.64 6.71 -3.91
C CYS A 78 -10.37 7.72 -5.04
N GLU A 79 -9.53 8.72 -4.80
CA GLU A 79 -9.19 9.76 -5.77
C GLU A 79 -8.31 9.22 -6.90
N VAL A 80 -7.24 8.49 -6.55
CA VAL A 80 -6.26 7.93 -7.49
C VAL A 80 -6.83 6.74 -8.26
N ARG A 81 -7.58 5.86 -7.59
CA ARG A 81 -8.08 4.58 -8.15
C ARG A 81 -6.93 3.75 -8.73
N PRO A 82 -5.91 3.40 -7.92
CA PRO A 82 -4.79 2.61 -8.37
C PRO A 82 -5.22 1.17 -8.70
N ARG A 83 -4.37 0.41 -9.37
CA ARG A 83 -4.58 -1.02 -9.61
C ARG A 83 -4.27 -1.85 -8.37
N PHE A 84 -3.28 -1.41 -7.59
CA PHE A 84 -2.84 -2.09 -6.39
C PHE A 84 -2.68 -1.11 -5.24
N VAL A 85 -2.99 -1.61 -4.05
CA VAL A 85 -2.75 -0.89 -2.80
C VAL A 85 -1.86 -1.75 -1.91
N PHE A 86 -0.79 -1.17 -1.38
CA PHE A 86 0.11 -1.80 -0.42
C PHE A 86 0.07 -1.02 0.89
N LEU A 87 -0.39 -1.66 1.95
CA LEU A 87 -0.45 -1.03 3.27
C LEU A 87 0.48 -1.75 4.24
N GLU A 88 1.17 -0.97 5.06
CA GLU A 88 2.01 -1.45 6.16
C GLU A 88 1.52 -0.91 7.49
N ASN A 89 1.53 -1.74 8.52
CA ASN A 89 1.22 -1.29 9.87
C ASN A 89 1.79 -2.24 10.94
N SER A 90 1.55 -1.91 12.21
CA SER A 90 1.84 -2.79 13.33
C SER A 90 0.95 -4.04 13.29
N PRO A 91 1.43 -5.22 13.69
CA PRO A 91 0.61 -6.43 13.86
C PRO A 91 -0.61 -6.23 14.76
N LEU A 92 -0.58 -5.25 15.67
CA LEU A 92 -1.73 -4.91 16.52
C LEU A 92 -2.97 -4.48 15.72
N LEU A 93 -2.81 -4.09 14.46
CA LEU A 93 -3.94 -3.79 13.58
C LEU A 93 -4.88 -4.99 13.44
N THR A 94 -4.37 -6.22 13.48
CA THR A 94 -5.17 -7.46 13.35
C THR A 94 -6.29 -7.56 14.39
N VAL A 95 -6.06 -7.03 15.60
CA VAL A 95 -7.02 -7.08 16.72
C VAL A 95 -7.70 -5.74 17.00
N ARG A 96 -7.26 -4.65 16.36
CA ARG A 96 -7.71 -3.31 16.73
C ARG A 96 -8.23 -2.45 15.57
N GLY A 97 -8.44 -3.01 14.39
CA GLY A 97 -8.98 -2.20 13.31
C GLY A 97 -8.83 -2.73 11.89
N ILE A 98 -8.31 -3.93 11.70
CA ILE A 98 -8.15 -4.52 10.37
C ILE A 98 -9.49 -4.64 9.64
N ASN A 99 -10.56 -4.97 10.37
CA ASN A 99 -11.91 -5.08 9.82
C ASN A 99 -12.40 -3.77 9.21
N VAL A 100 -12.00 -2.62 9.77
CA VAL A 100 -12.36 -1.30 9.21
C VAL A 100 -11.58 -1.06 7.91
N VAL A 101 -10.27 -1.35 7.91
CA VAL A 101 -9.43 -1.17 6.72
C VAL A 101 -9.91 -2.08 5.58
N LEU A 102 -10.12 -3.38 5.86
CA LEU A 102 -10.59 -4.33 4.85
C LEU A 102 -12.01 -4.01 4.37
N GLY A 103 -12.91 -3.58 5.28
CA GLY A 103 -14.26 -3.15 4.91
C GLY A 103 -14.23 -1.93 3.98
N ASP A 104 -13.42 -0.92 4.32
CA ASP A 104 -13.24 0.26 3.49
C ASP A 104 -12.68 -0.07 2.10
N LEU A 105 -11.70 -1.00 2.01
CA LEU A 105 -11.12 -1.45 0.75
C LEU A 105 -12.15 -2.22 -0.09
N ALA A 106 -12.91 -3.12 0.54
CA ALA A 106 -13.99 -3.87 -0.12
C ALA A 106 -15.09 -2.94 -0.64
N GLU A 107 -15.50 -1.90 0.12
CA GLU A 107 -16.45 -0.88 -0.34
C GLU A 107 -15.93 -0.15 -1.59
N MET A 108 -14.62 0.04 -1.70
CA MET A 108 -13.99 0.66 -2.87
C MET A 108 -13.80 -0.32 -4.04
N GLY A 109 -14.12 -1.62 -3.86
CA GLY A 109 -13.99 -2.65 -4.90
C GLY A 109 -12.59 -3.24 -4.99
N PHE A 110 -11.83 -3.25 -3.91
CA PHE A 110 -10.55 -3.94 -3.82
C PHE A 110 -10.72 -5.31 -3.15
N ASP A 111 -9.96 -6.30 -3.64
CA ASP A 111 -9.84 -7.63 -3.03
C ASP A 111 -8.48 -7.73 -2.32
N ALA A 112 -8.54 -7.96 -1.00
CA ALA A 112 -7.41 -7.83 -0.10
C ALA A 112 -6.88 -9.18 0.37
N ALA A 113 -5.56 -9.37 0.25
CA ALA A 113 -4.82 -10.39 0.97
C ALA A 113 -3.93 -9.72 2.04
N TRP A 114 -3.80 -10.33 3.20
CA TRP A 114 -2.97 -9.78 4.26
C TRP A 114 -2.24 -10.87 5.05
N GLY A 115 -1.15 -10.47 5.69
CA GLY A 115 -0.37 -11.35 6.56
C GLY A 115 0.63 -10.60 7.42
N VAL A 116 1.15 -11.26 8.44
CA VAL A 116 2.17 -10.70 9.32
C VAL A 116 3.53 -11.29 8.95
N LEU A 117 4.42 -10.43 8.47
CA LEU A 117 5.78 -10.78 8.10
C LEU A 117 6.78 -9.94 8.90
N GLY A 118 7.84 -10.58 9.36
CA GLY A 118 8.95 -9.92 10.06
C GLY A 118 10.26 -10.05 9.31
N GLY A 119 11.24 -9.25 9.68
CA GLY A 119 12.56 -9.24 9.03
C GLY A 119 13.22 -10.61 8.99
N ARG A 120 13.03 -11.43 10.03
CA ARG A 120 13.57 -12.81 10.08
C ARG A 120 13.07 -13.71 8.95
N HIS A 121 11.86 -13.50 8.43
CA HIS A 121 11.30 -14.30 7.34
C HIS A 121 12.00 -14.03 5.99
N VAL A 122 12.75 -12.95 5.92
CA VAL A 122 13.55 -12.54 4.75
C VAL A 122 15.05 -12.48 5.06
N GLY A 123 15.51 -13.20 6.11
CA GLY A 123 16.91 -13.34 6.46
C GLY A 123 17.53 -12.18 7.25
N ALA A 124 16.75 -11.20 7.69
CA ALA A 124 17.29 -10.12 8.51
C ALA A 124 17.53 -10.55 9.96
N PRO A 125 18.57 -10.02 10.67
CA PRO A 125 18.93 -10.40 12.02
C PRO A 125 18.00 -9.83 13.12
N HIS A 126 16.83 -9.35 12.77
CA HIS A 126 15.84 -8.77 13.69
C HIS A 126 14.42 -9.26 13.39
N ARG A 127 13.53 -9.19 14.36
CA ARG A 127 12.13 -9.62 14.17
C ARG A 127 11.34 -8.60 13.38
N ARG A 128 11.14 -7.38 13.88
CA ARG A 128 10.37 -6.27 13.29
C ARG A 128 9.12 -6.77 12.54
N ASP A 129 8.23 -7.46 13.25
CA ASP A 129 6.99 -7.96 12.66
C ASP A 129 6.09 -6.79 12.20
N ARG A 130 5.50 -6.91 11.00
CA ARG A 130 4.60 -5.94 10.39
C ARG A 130 3.44 -6.67 9.72
N ILE A 131 2.26 -6.08 9.80
CA ILE A 131 1.18 -6.51 8.93
C ILE A 131 1.34 -5.83 7.58
N TRP A 132 1.19 -6.62 6.53
CA TRP A 132 1.15 -6.20 5.15
C TRP A 132 -0.23 -6.52 4.60
N ILE A 133 -0.85 -5.56 3.94
CA ILE A 133 -2.12 -5.73 3.25
C ILE A 133 -1.86 -5.36 1.80
N VAL A 134 -2.19 -6.27 0.90
CA VAL A 134 -1.99 -6.13 -0.53
C VAL A 134 -3.33 -6.32 -1.22
N ASP A 135 -3.75 -5.33 -1.96
CA ASP A 135 -5.06 -5.29 -2.57
C ASP A 135 -4.98 -5.09 -4.07
N SER A 136 -5.94 -5.66 -4.78
CA SER A 136 -6.11 -5.48 -6.22
C SER A 136 -7.53 -4.97 -6.55
N ASP A 137 -7.62 -4.01 -7.49
CA ASP A 137 -8.91 -3.51 -7.98
C ASP A 137 -9.65 -4.59 -8.78
N THR A 138 -10.82 -5.02 -8.31
CA THR A 138 -11.67 -6.03 -8.95
C THR A 138 -12.81 -5.42 -9.77
N THR A 139 -13.04 -4.10 -9.71
CA THR A 139 -14.20 -3.42 -10.29
C THR A 139 -14.18 -3.27 -11.81
N GLY A 140 -13.19 -3.85 -12.51
CA GLY A 140 -13.21 -3.93 -13.98
C GLY A 140 -12.88 -2.63 -14.72
N ASN A 141 -12.50 -1.55 -14.06
CA ASN A 141 -11.88 -0.36 -14.69
C ASN A 141 -10.64 -0.71 -15.52
N ARG A 142 -10.24 -1.98 -15.42
CA ARG A 142 -9.21 -2.64 -16.22
C ARG A 142 -9.51 -2.62 -17.73
N LEU A 143 -10.76 -2.65 -18.13
CA LEU A 143 -11.14 -2.68 -19.55
C LEU A 143 -11.05 -1.31 -20.22
N GLU A 144 -11.32 -0.24 -19.49
CA GLU A 144 -11.21 1.12 -20.04
C GLU A 144 -9.75 1.59 -20.14
N ARG A 145 -8.92 1.22 -19.17
CA ARG A 145 -7.46 1.48 -19.23
C ARG A 145 -6.79 0.72 -20.37
N ARG A 146 -7.12 -0.56 -20.59
CA ARG A 146 -6.58 -1.33 -21.72
C ARG A 146 -6.96 -0.71 -23.08
N LYS A 147 -8.16 -0.18 -23.21
CA LYS A 147 -8.55 0.51 -24.46
C LYS A 147 -7.73 1.77 -24.72
N HIS A 148 -7.30 2.47 -23.66
CA HIS A 148 -6.42 3.64 -23.79
C HIS A 148 -4.95 3.24 -24.04
N GLU A 149 -4.47 2.16 -23.44
CA GLU A 149 -3.11 1.63 -23.66
C GLU A 149 -2.97 0.99 -25.04
N ASP A 150 -3.97 0.23 -25.51
CA ASP A 150 -3.97 -0.39 -26.85
C ASP A 150 -4.09 0.64 -27.97
N SER A 151 -4.77 1.77 -27.75
CA SER A 151 -4.77 2.87 -28.71
C SER A 151 -3.40 3.55 -28.83
N ASN A 152 -2.60 3.53 -27.79
CA ASN A 152 -1.25 4.14 -27.77
C ASN A 152 -0.13 3.15 -28.15
N ARG A 153 -0.41 1.82 -28.09
CA ARG A 153 0.56 0.73 -28.35
C ARG A 153 0.50 0.12 -29.74
N LYS A 154 -0.16 0.72 -30.71
CA LYS A 154 -0.08 0.26 -32.12
C LYS A 154 1.32 0.40 -32.75
N GLY A 155 2.38 0.28 -31.96
CA GLY A 155 3.77 0.41 -32.40
C GLY A 155 4.80 -0.51 -31.75
N SER A 156 4.48 -1.44 -30.84
CA SER A 156 5.51 -2.37 -30.32
C SER A 156 4.91 -3.67 -29.80
N SER A 157 5.27 -4.77 -30.43
CA SER A 157 4.94 -6.13 -30.01
C SER A 157 5.88 -6.63 -28.92
N THR A 158 5.36 -7.28 -27.91
CA THR A 158 5.82 -8.49 -27.17
C THR A 158 5.61 -8.35 -25.65
N GLY A 159 5.01 -9.40 -25.08
CA GLY A 159 5.01 -9.66 -23.63
C GLY A 159 3.64 -9.64 -22.97
N ASN A 160 2.85 -10.71 -23.15
CA ASN A 160 1.64 -10.98 -22.39
C ASN A 160 2.02 -11.58 -21.04
N GLU A 161 2.30 -10.79 -20.02
CA GLU A 161 2.28 -11.30 -18.64
C GLU A 161 0.84 -11.24 -18.13
N ALA A 162 0.23 -12.40 -18.03
CA ALA A 162 -1.07 -12.56 -17.38
C ALA A 162 -0.93 -12.24 -15.89
N LEU A 163 -1.64 -11.22 -15.43
CA LEU A 163 -1.74 -10.91 -14.00
C LEU A 163 -2.36 -12.09 -13.27
N VAL A 164 -1.63 -12.61 -12.30
CA VAL A 164 -2.05 -13.71 -11.43
C VAL A 164 -3.20 -13.20 -10.53
N PRO A 165 -4.37 -13.85 -10.51
CA PRO A 165 -5.48 -13.40 -9.66
C PRO A 165 -5.12 -13.53 -8.17
N ALA A 166 -5.68 -12.68 -7.31
CA ALA A 166 -5.42 -12.67 -5.87
C ALA A 166 -5.68 -14.04 -5.21
N SER A 167 -6.60 -14.83 -5.76
CA SER A 167 -6.89 -16.21 -5.31
C SER A 167 -5.72 -17.20 -5.51
N SER A 168 -4.73 -16.85 -6.29
CA SER A 168 -3.51 -17.67 -6.50
C SER A 168 -2.31 -17.19 -5.67
N TRP A 169 -2.50 -16.17 -4.86
CA TRP A 169 -1.47 -15.71 -3.95
C TRP A 169 -1.38 -16.66 -2.75
N PRO A 170 -0.17 -16.90 -2.23
CA PRO A 170 -0.03 -17.73 -1.03
C PRO A 170 -0.80 -17.09 0.13
N ASP A 171 -1.44 -17.93 0.92
CA ASP A 171 -2.13 -17.50 2.14
C ASP A 171 -1.10 -16.91 3.12
N LEU A 172 -1.00 -15.58 3.13
CA LEU A 172 -0.08 -14.83 3.98
C LEU A 172 -0.45 -14.91 5.47
N SER A 173 -1.61 -15.47 5.81
CA SER A 173 -1.99 -15.77 7.20
C SER A 173 -1.29 -17.04 7.72
N ASN A 174 -0.77 -17.89 6.82
CA ASN A 174 -0.02 -19.08 7.15
C ASN A 174 1.48 -18.75 7.32
N PRO A 175 2.07 -18.82 8.52
CA PRO A 175 3.48 -18.52 8.75
C PRO A 175 4.45 -19.48 8.04
N HIS A 176 3.95 -20.58 7.46
CA HIS A 176 4.73 -21.57 6.72
C HIS A 176 4.56 -21.46 5.19
N ALA A 177 3.83 -20.45 4.68
CA ALA A 177 3.60 -20.29 3.24
C ALA A 177 4.88 -19.97 2.43
N PHE A 178 5.93 -19.51 3.09
CA PHE A 178 7.25 -19.31 2.49
C PHE A 178 8.16 -20.42 3.02
N GLY A 179 8.48 -21.38 2.15
CA GLY A 179 9.28 -22.56 2.50
C GLY A 179 10.50 -22.20 3.34
N SER A 180 10.69 -22.93 4.44
CA SER A 180 11.92 -22.94 5.21
C SER A 180 13.05 -23.41 4.28
N ASN A 181 13.97 -22.52 3.92
CA ASN A 181 15.29 -22.94 3.45
C ASN A 181 16.05 -23.43 4.69
N ASP A 182 15.78 -24.67 5.07
CA ASP A 182 16.68 -25.44 5.92
C ASP A 182 17.78 -26.00 5.01
N GLY A 183 18.93 -25.32 5.03
CA GLY A 183 20.16 -25.70 4.36
C GLY A 183 21.34 -24.98 4.99
#